data_5d2b4657575d96915d636bedef292e42
#
_entry.id   5d2b4657575d96915d636bedef292e42
#
_cell.length_a   1.000
_cell.length_b   1.000
_cell.length_c   1.000
_cell.angle_alpha   90.00
_cell.angle_beta   90.00
_cell.angle_gamma   90.00
#
_symmetry.space_group_name_H-M   'P 1'
#
loop_
_entity.id
_entity.type
_entity.pdbx_description
1 polymer ?
#
loop_
_entity_poly.entity_id
_entity_poly.type
_entity_poly.pdbx_seq_one_letter_code
_entity_poly.pdbx_strand_id
1 'polypeptide(L)'
;MTGMNNSLDNIIREQLIAAPEVVIVGHIRPDGDAVGSMLGLAHALRAKGKHVDCVLQDGMPAKYAFLPGAEEVLKTVPQPCGYLIVVDSSDIQRTGSVLDGIQAPDLVID
;
A
#
# COMPACT_ATOMS: atom_id res chain seq x y z
N MET A 1 26.23 2.30 -7.28
CA MET A 1 25.26 1.28 -6.87
C MET A 1 25.96 -0.03 -6.54
N THR A 2 25.69 -0.59 -5.42
CA THR A 2 26.35 -1.82 -5.00
C THR A 2 25.56 -3.03 -5.43
N GLY A 3 26.23 -4.17 -5.66
CA GLY A 3 25.57 -5.42 -6.01
C GLY A 3 24.61 -5.92 -4.95
N MET A 4 24.91 -5.63 -3.68
CA MET A 4 24.07 -6.05 -2.57
C MET A 4 22.70 -5.37 -2.61
N ASN A 5 22.66 -4.04 -2.84
CA ASN A 5 21.41 -3.32 -2.97
C ASN A 5 20.64 -3.79 -4.19
N ASN A 6 21.33 -4.05 -5.30
CA ASN A 6 20.68 -4.56 -6.51
C ASN A 6 20.05 -5.92 -6.28
N SER A 7 20.71 -6.79 -5.51
CA SER A 7 20.16 -8.11 -5.20
C SER A 7 18.89 -8.01 -4.38
N LEU A 8 18.86 -7.14 -3.36
CA LEU A 8 17.69 -6.94 -2.53
C LEU A 8 16.54 -6.34 -3.36
N ASP A 9 16.84 -5.33 -4.17
CA ASP A 9 15.85 -4.71 -5.04
C ASP A 9 15.27 -5.72 -6.01
N ASN A 10 16.08 -6.63 -6.55
CA ASN A 10 15.61 -7.66 -7.47
C ASN A 10 14.68 -8.65 -6.77
N ILE A 11 14.99 -9.03 -5.53
CA ILE A 11 14.13 -9.94 -4.76
C ILE A 11 12.76 -9.30 -4.53
N ILE A 12 12.74 -8.05 -4.10
CA ILE A 12 11.49 -7.32 -3.87
C ILE A 12 10.69 -7.22 -5.17
N ARG A 13 11.36 -6.87 -6.26
CA ARG A 13 10.72 -6.75 -7.57
C ARG A 13 10.12 -8.07 -8.02
N GLU A 14 10.86 -9.17 -7.86
CA GLU A 14 10.37 -10.49 -8.26
C GLU A 14 9.15 -10.90 -7.46
N GLN A 15 9.16 -10.66 -6.15
CA GLN A 15 8.02 -10.96 -5.30
C GLN A 15 6.80 -10.14 -5.70
N LEU A 16 6.99 -8.86 -5.96
CA LEU A 16 5.89 -7.98 -6.33
C LEU A 16 5.35 -8.33 -7.72
N ILE A 17 6.24 -8.62 -8.68
CA ILE A 17 5.83 -9.03 -10.03
C ILE A 17 4.99 -10.31 -9.96
N ALA A 18 5.37 -11.25 -9.11
CA ALA A 18 4.68 -12.53 -8.98
C ALA A 18 3.33 -12.41 -8.28
N ALA A 19 3.09 -11.34 -7.51
CA ALA A 19 1.86 -11.20 -6.74
C ALA A 19 0.72 -10.69 -7.61
N PRO A 20 -0.36 -11.47 -7.80
CA PRO A 20 -1.51 -11.00 -8.59
C PRO A 20 -2.39 -10.02 -7.83
N GLU A 21 -2.37 -10.08 -6.50
CA GLU A 21 -3.18 -9.24 -5.63
C GLU A 21 -2.29 -8.50 -4.65
N VAL A 22 -2.52 -7.20 -4.52
CA VAL A 22 -1.72 -6.31 -3.68
C VAL A 22 -2.66 -5.48 -2.82
N VAL A 23 -2.30 -5.31 -1.56
CA VAL A 23 -3.00 -4.41 -0.64
C VAL A 23 -2.00 -3.33 -0.21
N ILE A 24 -2.40 -2.08 -0.33
CA ILE A 24 -1.58 -0.94 0.07
C ILE A 24 -2.27 -0.26 1.25
N VAL A 25 -1.56 -0.16 2.37
CA VAL A 25 -2.10 0.42 3.61
C VAL A 25 -1.33 1.71 3.93
N GLY A 26 -2.08 2.77 4.23
CA GLY A 26 -1.50 4.03 4.69
C GLY A 26 -1.71 4.23 6.18
N HIS A 27 -1.10 5.29 6.74
CA HIS A 27 -1.24 5.59 8.16
C HIS A 27 -2.55 6.34 8.44
N ILE A 28 -2.94 6.39 9.72
CA ILE A 28 -4.08 7.20 10.15
C ILE A 28 -3.76 8.68 9.94
N ARG A 29 -4.81 9.49 9.75
CA ARG A 29 -4.67 10.92 9.47
C ARG A 29 -3.72 11.17 8.29
N PRO A 30 -3.98 10.56 7.13
CA PRO A 30 -3.06 10.67 6.00
C PRO A 30 -3.01 12.09 5.47
N ASP A 31 -1.81 12.54 5.14
CA ASP A 31 -1.61 13.83 4.48
C ASP A 31 -1.59 13.66 2.97
N GLY A 32 -1.38 14.76 2.24
CA GLY A 32 -1.37 14.74 0.79
C GLY A 32 -0.30 13.84 0.21
N ASP A 33 0.89 13.79 0.83
CA ASP A 33 1.98 12.94 0.37
C ASP A 33 1.61 11.46 0.52
N ALA A 34 1.02 11.10 1.65
CA ALA A 34 0.60 9.73 1.90
C ALA A 34 -0.48 9.28 0.90
N VAL A 35 -1.50 10.12 0.70
CA VAL A 35 -2.58 9.82 -0.23
C VAL A 35 -2.04 9.73 -1.66
N GLY A 36 -1.22 10.68 -2.07
CA GLY A 36 -0.64 10.70 -3.42
C GLY A 36 0.24 9.50 -3.68
N SER A 37 1.07 9.11 -2.71
CA SER A 37 1.95 7.95 -2.81
C SER A 37 1.14 6.67 -2.95
N MET A 38 0.11 6.51 -2.13
CA MET A 38 -0.73 5.32 -2.15
C MET A 38 -1.49 5.19 -3.48
N LEU A 39 -2.14 6.24 -3.91
CA LEU A 39 -2.93 6.19 -5.15
C LEU A 39 -2.03 6.07 -6.38
N GLY A 40 -0.89 6.75 -6.39
CA GLY A 40 0.07 6.64 -7.48
C GLY A 40 0.62 5.24 -7.64
N LEU A 41 0.99 4.62 -6.53
CA LEU A 41 1.46 3.24 -6.54
C LEU A 41 0.36 2.29 -7.00
N ALA A 42 -0.87 2.50 -6.53
CA ALA A 42 -2.01 1.68 -6.94
C ALA A 42 -2.25 1.76 -8.45
N HIS A 43 -2.21 2.96 -9.02
CA HIS A 43 -2.37 3.14 -10.45
C HIS A 43 -1.29 2.43 -11.24
N ALA A 44 -0.03 2.55 -10.79
CA ALA A 44 1.09 1.89 -11.47
C ALA A 44 0.95 0.37 -11.46
N LEU A 45 0.55 -0.19 -10.32
CA LEU A 45 0.38 -1.64 -10.19
C LEU A 45 -0.83 -2.15 -10.97
N ARG A 46 -1.93 -1.40 -10.99
CA ARG A 46 -3.11 -1.75 -11.78
C ARG A 46 -2.80 -1.74 -13.27
N ALA A 47 -1.95 -0.80 -13.72
CA ALA A 47 -1.50 -0.76 -15.10
C ALA A 47 -0.70 -2.00 -15.49
N LYS A 48 -0.13 -2.71 -14.50
CA LYS A 48 0.56 -3.99 -14.72
C LYS A 48 -0.38 -5.19 -14.63
N GLY A 49 -1.68 -4.95 -14.57
CA GLY A 49 -2.66 -6.02 -14.53
C GLY A 49 -2.96 -6.60 -13.16
N LYS A 50 -2.49 -5.95 -12.08
CA LYS A 50 -2.71 -6.45 -10.73
C LYS A 50 -4.03 -5.95 -10.17
N HIS A 51 -4.62 -6.76 -9.28
CA HIS A 51 -5.74 -6.31 -8.45
C HIS A 51 -5.15 -5.60 -7.24
N VAL A 52 -5.51 -4.33 -7.03
CA VAL A 52 -4.95 -3.53 -5.96
C VAL A 52 -6.06 -2.90 -5.13
N ASP A 53 -6.01 -3.14 -3.82
CA ASP A 53 -6.87 -2.48 -2.85
C ASP A 53 -6.05 -1.53 -2.00
N CYS A 54 -6.55 -0.32 -1.81
CA CYS A 54 -5.95 0.67 -0.92
C CYS A 54 -6.78 0.75 0.35
N VAL A 55 -6.13 0.80 1.51
CA VAL A 55 -6.79 0.76 2.81
C VAL A 55 -6.31 1.89 3.70
N LEU A 56 -7.25 2.66 4.22
CA LEU A 56 -7.02 3.68 5.25
C LEU A 56 -8.07 3.48 6.33
N GLN A 57 -7.65 3.36 7.59
CA GLN A 57 -8.59 3.09 8.69
C GLN A 57 -9.74 4.09 8.73
N ASP A 58 -9.44 5.37 8.52
CA ASP A 58 -10.44 6.44 8.59
C ASP A 58 -11.07 6.74 7.23
N GLY A 59 -10.70 6.00 6.19
CA GLY A 59 -11.15 6.26 4.83
C GLY A 59 -10.41 7.42 4.18
N MET A 60 -10.78 7.74 2.96
CA MET A 60 -10.17 8.84 2.22
C MET A 60 -10.65 10.17 2.79
N PRO A 61 -9.73 11.09 3.18
CA PRO A 61 -10.15 12.43 3.60
C PRO A 61 -10.91 13.15 2.48
N ALA A 62 -11.98 13.85 2.87
CA ALA A 62 -12.86 14.50 1.90
C ALA A 62 -12.10 15.47 0.98
N LYS A 63 -11.10 16.15 1.51
CA LYS A 63 -10.33 17.13 0.71
C LYS A 63 -9.53 16.50 -0.43
N TYR A 64 -9.32 15.17 -0.40
CA TYR A 64 -8.62 14.45 -1.46
C TYR A 64 -9.57 13.59 -2.30
N ALA A 65 -10.88 13.71 -2.10
CA ALA A 65 -11.86 12.88 -2.78
C ALA A 65 -11.88 13.09 -4.30
N PHE A 66 -11.32 14.19 -4.77
CA PHE A 66 -11.24 14.49 -6.20
C PHE A 66 -10.19 13.65 -6.95
N LEU A 67 -9.28 13.01 -6.21
CA LEU A 67 -8.21 12.24 -6.85
C LEU A 67 -8.74 10.95 -7.46
N PRO A 68 -8.20 10.54 -8.63
CA PRO A 68 -8.63 9.29 -9.25
C PRO A 68 -8.38 8.10 -8.33
N GLY A 69 -9.39 7.27 -8.14
CA GLY A 69 -9.32 6.10 -7.28
C GLY A 69 -9.68 6.36 -5.82
N ALA A 70 -9.90 7.62 -5.43
CA ALA A 70 -10.20 7.94 -4.04
C ALA A 70 -11.44 7.24 -3.52
N GLU A 71 -12.46 7.07 -4.36
CA GLU A 71 -13.73 6.43 -4.00
C GLU A 71 -13.60 4.93 -3.78
N GLU A 72 -12.50 4.32 -4.20
CA GLU A 72 -12.28 2.89 -4.06
C GLU A 72 -11.50 2.51 -2.81
N VAL A 73 -11.10 3.49 -1.99
CA VAL A 73 -10.32 3.24 -0.77
C VAL A 73 -11.20 2.57 0.28
N LEU A 74 -10.68 1.49 0.84
CA LEU A 74 -11.37 0.68 1.83
C LEU A 74 -10.94 1.08 3.24
N LYS A 75 -11.73 0.69 4.25
CA LYS A 75 -11.41 0.93 5.65
C LYS A 75 -10.90 -0.31 6.38
N THR A 76 -10.98 -1.46 5.73
CA THR A 76 -10.51 -2.73 6.30
C THR A 76 -9.73 -3.50 5.23
N VAL A 77 -8.80 -4.34 5.70
CA VAL A 77 -8.01 -5.18 4.79
C VAL A 77 -8.85 -6.37 4.33
N PRO A 78 -9.02 -6.55 3.01
CA PRO A 78 -9.76 -7.71 2.51
C PRO A 78 -9.04 -9.02 2.84
N GLN A 79 -9.83 -10.06 3.07
CA GLN A 79 -9.30 -11.39 3.34
C GLN A 79 -9.76 -12.36 2.25
N PRO A 80 -8.88 -13.22 1.75
CA PRO A 80 -7.47 -13.34 2.10
C PRO A 80 -6.66 -12.15 1.59
N CYS A 81 -5.62 -11.78 2.34
CA CYS A 81 -4.76 -10.66 1.98
C CYS A 81 -3.63 -11.15 1.06
N GLY A 82 -3.43 -10.44 -0.04
CA GLY A 82 -2.32 -10.72 -0.94
C GLY A 82 -1.02 -10.11 -0.46
N TYR A 83 -0.21 -9.60 -1.39
CA TYR A 83 1.04 -8.93 -1.05
C TYR A 83 0.73 -7.61 -0.34
N LEU A 84 1.27 -7.43 0.86
CA LEU A 84 0.91 -6.32 1.73
C LEU A 84 2.02 -5.26 1.75
N ILE A 85 1.68 -4.05 1.34
CA ILE A 85 2.59 -2.91 1.31
C ILE A 85 2.07 -1.84 2.27
N VAL A 86 2.95 -1.33 3.13
CA VAL A 86 2.67 -0.15 3.96
C VAL A 86 3.45 1.03 3.39
N VAL A 87 2.77 2.15 3.12
CA VAL A 87 3.40 3.33 2.53
C VAL A 87 3.44 4.48 3.52
N ASP A 88 4.51 5.27 3.43
CA ASP A 88 4.69 6.52 4.15
C ASP A 88 4.56 6.36 5.67
N SER A 89 4.99 5.19 6.19
CA SER A 89 5.00 4.96 7.63
C SER A 89 6.07 3.93 7.97
N SER A 90 7.02 4.34 8.79
CA SER A 90 8.02 3.44 9.34
C SER A 90 7.52 2.73 10.60
N ASP A 91 6.42 3.20 11.18
CA ASP A 91 5.82 2.63 12.39
C ASP A 91 4.46 2.05 12.03
N ILE A 92 4.37 0.72 12.07
CA ILE A 92 3.15 0.00 11.71
C ILE A 92 1.96 0.44 12.58
N GLN A 93 2.20 0.87 13.81
CA GLN A 93 1.12 1.33 14.68
C GLN A 93 0.40 2.55 14.12
N ARG A 94 1.06 3.33 13.25
CA ARG A 94 0.45 4.49 12.62
C ARG A 94 -0.60 4.12 11.57
N THR A 95 -0.70 2.86 11.20
CA THR A 95 -1.79 2.41 10.33
C THR A 95 -3.11 2.26 11.10
N GLY A 96 -3.07 2.42 12.42
CA GLY A 96 -4.23 2.20 13.27
C GLY A 96 -4.41 0.72 13.56
N SER A 97 -5.66 0.28 13.59
CA SER A 97 -5.98 -1.11 13.90
C SER A 97 -6.23 -1.97 12.65
N VAL A 98 -6.07 -1.42 11.44
CA VAL A 98 -6.40 -2.17 10.21
C VAL A 98 -5.57 -3.43 10.03
N LEU A 99 -4.35 -3.46 10.61
CA LEU A 99 -3.46 -4.61 10.50
C LEU A 99 -3.57 -5.58 11.68
N ASP A 100 -4.45 -5.32 12.64
CA ASP A 100 -4.64 -6.20 13.78
C ASP A 100 -5.14 -7.57 13.30
N GLY A 101 -4.43 -8.62 13.66
CA GLY A 101 -4.77 -9.97 13.22
C GLY A 101 -4.43 -10.28 11.77
N ILE A 102 -3.76 -9.37 11.08
CA ILE A 102 -3.36 -9.53 9.69
C ILE A 102 -1.87 -9.86 9.66
N GLN A 103 -1.40 -10.40 8.53
CA GLN A 103 0.01 -10.72 8.34
C GLN A 103 0.90 -9.48 8.48
N ALA A 104 2.18 -9.70 8.78
CA ALA A 104 3.16 -8.62 8.75
C ALA A 104 3.30 -8.10 7.31
N PRO A 105 3.65 -6.80 7.13
CA PRO A 105 3.84 -6.26 5.79
C PRO A 105 4.96 -7.00 5.05
N ASP A 106 4.74 -7.22 3.75
CA ASP A 106 5.78 -7.76 2.87
C ASP A 106 6.76 -6.68 2.44
N LEU A 107 6.31 -5.43 2.42
CA LEU A 107 7.14 -4.29 2.02
C LEU A 107 6.67 -3.05 2.77
N VAL A 108 7.62 -2.27 3.26
CA VAL A 108 7.36 -0.95 3.85
C VAL A 108 8.10 0.09 3.03
N ILE A 109 7.38 1.06 2.51
CA ILE A 109 7.94 2.18 1.75
C ILE A 109 7.81 3.42 2.63
N ASP A 110 8.94 3.92 3.09
CA ASP A 110 8.98 5.06 3.99
C ASP A 110 9.28 6.36 3.27
#